data_5a130ba5dfa679e41733abc77c816fcb
#
_entry.id   5a130ba5dfa679e41733abc77c816fcb
#
_cell.length_a   1.000
_cell.length_b   1.000
_cell.length_c   1.000
_cell.angle_alpha   90.00
_cell.angle_beta   90.00
_cell.angle_gamma   90.00
#
_symmetry.space_group_name_H-M   'P 1'
#
loop_
_entity.id
_entity.type
_entity.pdbx_description
1 polymer ?
#
loop_
_entity_poly.entity_id
_entity_poly.type
_entity_poly.pdbx_seq_one_letter_code
_entity_poly.pdbx_strand_id
1 'polypeptide(L)'
;MAAAAKEEEDVDKDNNVDVAATEGRVRAWAAAQAARGRRVALVTSGGTQVPLEARAVRFLENFSSGRRGAASAERLVRAGYGVCFLHRARSVFPWARALPPHGPALLDALRLIPGPPPGVTAAPAALPTLLPALREYQRATAAGALLAIEFTGLVEYLALLRAAARALAPLAAVSDFYIPVSEMPEHKIQSSEGPLQGPSPENWLWIKPGKAAKQWLVCVVRGNMRITMKMVPKMLSPLVRDWAPEAFVISFKLETDPQILLDKSRQALEKYQHQVVVANVLESRRTSVIIVTRDSQTPLSLSDEEVAQGMEIEEKIVSYLQGQHTAFIEKKG
;
A
#
# COMPACT_ATOMS: atom_id res chain seq x y z
N MET A 1 24.99 9.48 -6.59
CA MET A 1 25.14 8.99 -5.21
C MET A 1 25.04 10.11 -4.18
N ALA A 2 25.84 11.20 -4.25
CA ALA A 2 25.77 12.31 -3.28
C ALA A 2 24.41 13.07 -3.23
N ALA A 3 23.73 13.24 -4.35
CA ALA A 3 22.42 13.90 -4.40
C ALA A 3 21.29 13.05 -3.76
N ALA A 4 21.33 11.73 -3.92
CA ALA A 4 20.38 10.82 -3.29
C ALA A 4 20.60 10.74 -1.78
N ALA A 5 21.83 10.74 -1.31
CA ALA A 5 22.17 10.76 0.11
C ALA A 5 21.71 12.07 0.79
N LYS A 6 21.80 13.20 0.07
CA LYS A 6 21.35 14.50 0.58
C LYS A 6 19.83 14.63 0.61
N GLU A 7 19.12 14.02 -0.35
CA GLU A 7 17.65 13.92 -0.33
C GLU A 7 17.16 12.97 0.79
N GLU A 8 17.93 11.94 1.14
CA GLU A 8 17.65 11.06 2.29
C GLU A 8 17.85 11.77 3.63
N GLU A 9 18.84 12.65 3.74
CA GLU A 9 19.15 13.42 4.95
C GLU A 9 18.13 14.53 5.24
N ASP A 10 17.55 15.12 4.19
CA ASP A 10 16.49 16.14 4.32
C ASP A 10 15.14 15.53 4.76
N VAL A 11 14.88 14.25 4.45
CA VAL A 11 13.68 13.52 4.91
C VAL A 11 13.70 13.29 6.43
N ASP A 12 14.86 13.18 7.05
CA ASP A 12 14.99 12.91 8.49
C ASP A 12 14.82 14.16 9.38
N LYS A 13 14.99 15.36 8.83
CA LYS A 13 15.00 16.61 9.64
C LYS A 13 13.62 17.17 9.98
N ASP A 14 12.58 16.83 9.21
CA ASP A 14 11.21 17.36 9.38
C ASP A 14 10.23 16.34 10.02
N ASN A 15 10.75 15.24 10.56
CA ASN A 15 9.93 14.12 11.01
C ASN A 15 9.68 14.17 12.52
N ASN A 16 8.41 14.36 12.91
CA ASN A 16 7.96 14.31 14.30
C ASN A 16 7.76 12.85 14.82
N VAL A 17 8.22 11.84 14.05
CA VAL A 17 8.09 10.42 14.38
C VAL A 17 9.42 9.89 14.90
N ASP A 18 9.39 9.20 16.04
CA ASP A 18 10.55 8.46 16.54
C ASP A 18 10.79 7.20 15.68
N VAL A 19 11.54 7.42 14.61
CA VAL A 19 11.92 6.38 13.62
C VAL A 19 12.75 5.29 14.31
N ALA A 20 13.63 5.65 15.23
CA ALA A 20 14.51 4.71 15.93
C ALA A 20 13.72 3.79 16.86
N ALA A 21 12.77 4.35 17.64
CA ALA A 21 11.88 3.55 18.46
C ALA A 21 11.00 2.61 17.63
N THR A 22 10.52 3.08 16.47
CA THR A 22 9.74 2.23 15.55
C THR A 22 10.59 1.10 14.99
N GLU A 23 11.82 1.37 14.56
CA GLU A 23 12.75 0.34 14.09
C GLU A 23 13.02 -0.70 15.18
N GLY A 24 13.26 -0.26 16.40
CA GLY A 24 13.43 -1.14 17.57
C GLY A 24 12.21 -2.04 17.83
N ARG A 25 11.01 -1.47 17.78
CA ARG A 25 9.75 -2.24 17.89
C ARG A 25 9.61 -3.29 16.79
N VAL A 26 9.86 -2.91 15.55
CA VAL A 26 9.77 -3.85 14.40
C VAL A 26 10.78 -4.97 14.55
N ARG A 27 12.03 -4.67 14.91
CA ARG A 27 13.08 -5.67 15.12
C ARG A 27 12.74 -6.64 16.24
N ALA A 28 12.29 -6.17 17.38
CA ALA A 28 11.87 -7.00 18.51
C ALA A 28 10.68 -7.89 18.15
N TRP A 29 9.68 -7.33 17.46
CA TRP A 29 8.54 -8.10 16.98
C TRP A 29 8.96 -9.17 15.95
N ALA A 30 9.82 -8.83 15.00
CA ALA A 30 10.31 -9.76 13.99
C ALA A 30 11.09 -10.93 14.59
N ALA A 31 11.94 -10.67 15.59
CA ALA A 31 12.64 -11.71 16.34
C ALA A 31 11.65 -12.65 17.04
N ALA A 32 10.58 -12.11 17.62
CA ALA A 32 9.51 -12.91 18.23
C ALA A 32 8.75 -13.76 17.21
N GLN A 33 8.59 -13.33 15.96
CA GLN A 33 8.00 -14.14 14.89
C GLN A 33 8.96 -15.26 14.48
N ALA A 34 10.24 -14.95 14.30
CA ALA A 34 11.28 -15.95 13.98
C ALA A 34 11.38 -17.05 15.03
N ALA A 35 11.35 -16.69 16.32
CA ALA A 35 11.33 -17.64 17.44
C ALA A 35 10.10 -18.60 17.41
N ARG A 36 9.01 -18.18 16.74
CA ARG A 36 7.81 -19.00 16.52
C ARG A 36 7.82 -19.76 15.17
N GLY A 37 8.91 -19.70 14.42
CA GLY A 37 9.02 -20.29 13.09
C GLY A 37 8.11 -19.64 12.03
N ARG A 38 7.65 -18.41 12.26
CA ARG A 38 6.77 -17.70 11.32
C ARG A 38 7.57 -16.92 10.29
N ARG A 39 7.17 -17.03 9.03
CA ARG A 39 7.62 -16.12 7.99
C ARG A 39 7.04 -14.73 8.25
N VAL A 40 7.77 -13.69 7.87
CA VAL A 40 7.35 -12.29 8.09
C VAL A 40 7.11 -11.59 6.76
N ALA A 41 6.09 -10.75 6.72
CA ALA A 41 5.77 -9.91 5.57
C ALA A 41 5.59 -8.45 6.01
N LEU A 42 6.15 -7.50 5.25
CA LEU A 42 5.83 -6.08 5.34
C LEU A 42 4.76 -5.75 4.28
N VAL A 43 3.63 -5.21 4.72
CA VAL A 43 2.54 -4.79 3.84
C VAL A 43 2.34 -3.29 4.01
N THR A 44 2.46 -2.52 2.92
CA THR A 44 2.14 -1.10 2.92
C THR A 44 0.73 -0.85 2.39
N SER A 45 -0.01 0.07 2.97
CA SER A 45 -1.44 0.26 2.69
C SER A 45 -1.89 1.71 2.82
N GLY A 46 -2.75 2.13 1.90
CA GLY A 46 -3.26 3.50 1.84
C GLY A 46 -2.43 4.41 0.94
N GLY A 47 -2.98 5.57 0.59
CA GLY A 47 -2.29 6.60 -0.18
C GLY A 47 -1.51 7.54 0.73
N THR A 48 -0.45 8.14 0.22
CA THR A 48 0.27 9.22 0.90
C THR A 48 -0.35 10.57 0.63
N GLN A 49 -0.15 11.52 1.53
CA GLN A 49 -0.56 12.92 1.34
C GLN A 49 0.65 13.85 1.51
N VAL A 50 0.60 14.97 0.79
CA VAL A 50 1.60 16.05 0.86
C VAL A 50 0.88 17.36 1.16
N PRO A 51 1.31 18.12 2.18
CA PRO A 51 0.73 19.43 2.44
C PRO A 51 1.04 20.40 1.30
N LEU A 52 0.09 21.28 0.98
CA LEU A 52 0.27 22.35 0.00
C LEU A 52 0.84 23.63 0.62
N GLU A 53 0.77 23.77 1.94
CA GLU A 53 1.28 24.90 2.69
C GLU A 53 2.12 24.43 3.89
N ALA A 54 3.08 25.26 4.33
CA ALA A 54 3.88 24.99 5.52
C ALA A 54 3.03 24.89 6.81
N ARG A 55 1.96 25.70 6.91
CA ARG A 55 0.89 25.52 7.90
C ARG A 55 -0.27 24.82 7.22
N ALA A 56 -0.22 23.51 7.17
CA ALA A 56 -1.06 22.66 6.36
C ALA A 56 -2.55 22.81 6.66
N VAL A 57 -3.29 23.38 5.71
CA VAL A 57 -4.76 23.42 5.67
C VAL A 57 -5.27 22.55 4.53
N ARG A 58 -4.53 22.51 3.41
CA ARG A 58 -4.86 21.72 2.23
C ARG A 58 -3.78 20.70 1.94
N PHE A 59 -4.21 19.58 1.37
CA PHE A 59 -3.32 18.44 1.04
C PHE A 59 -3.59 17.99 -0.39
N LEU A 60 -2.54 17.56 -1.06
CA LEU A 60 -2.62 16.70 -2.24
C LEU A 60 -2.45 15.27 -1.77
N GLU A 61 -3.37 14.39 -2.13
CA GLU A 61 -3.30 12.99 -1.71
C GLU A 61 -3.60 12.02 -2.85
N ASN A 62 -2.98 10.85 -2.78
CA ASN A 62 -3.29 9.74 -3.66
C ASN A 62 -4.57 9.06 -3.18
N PHE A 63 -5.53 8.87 -4.09
CA PHE A 63 -6.73 8.12 -3.78
C PHE A 63 -6.41 6.64 -3.60
N SER A 64 -6.38 6.20 -2.35
CA SER A 64 -6.28 4.78 -1.99
C SER A 64 -7.00 4.54 -0.68
N SER A 65 -8.04 3.73 -0.70
CA SER A 65 -8.76 3.34 0.51
C SER A 65 -7.98 2.38 1.41
N GLY A 66 -6.89 1.79 0.94
CA GLY A 66 -6.14 0.76 1.66
C GLY A 66 -6.79 -0.63 1.66
N ARG A 67 -7.93 -0.82 0.97
CA ARG A 67 -8.68 -2.09 0.98
C ARG A 67 -7.83 -3.30 0.56
N ARG A 68 -7.03 -3.17 -0.50
CA ARG A 68 -6.17 -4.25 -0.99
C ARG A 68 -5.10 -4.65 0.02
N GLY A 69 -4.39 -3.67 0.61
CA GLY A 69 -3.38 -3.94 1.64
C GLY A 69 -3.99 -4.61 2.86
N ALA A 70 -5.14 -4.13 3.34
CA ALA A 70 -5.86 -4.72 4.45
C ALA A 70 -6.29 -6.18 4.16
N ALA A 71 -6.88 -6.43 2.99
CA ALA A 71 -7.28 -7.77 2.57
C ALA A 71 -6.07 -8.73 2.46
N SER A 72 -4.96 -8.27 1.88
CA SER A 72 -3.74 -9.07 1.78
C SER A 72 -3.15 -9.38 3.16
N ALA A 73 -3.15 -8.42 4.08
CA ALA A 73 -2.67 -8.63 5.45
C ALA A 73 -3.47 -9.71 6.19
N GLU A 74 -4.81 -9.67 6.09
CA GLU A 74 -5.67 -10.71 6.67
C GLU A 74 -5.34 -12.10 6.15
N ARG A 75 -5.15 -12.24 4.83
CA ARG A 75 -4.84 -13.50 4.19
C ARG A 75 -3.45 -14.01 4.52
N LEU A 76 -2.47 -13.14 4.58
CA LEU A 76 -1.11 -13.49 5.02
C LEU A 76 -1.08 -13.98 6.47
N VAL A 77 -1.81 -13.30 7.38
CA VAL A 77 -1.94 -13.76 8.78
C VAL A 77 -2.63 -15.12 8.84
N ARG A 78 -3.70 -15.33 8.07
CA ARG A 78 -4.40 -16.62 7.97
C ARG A 78 -3.48 -17.73 7.43
N ALA A 79 -2.57 -17.37 6.52
CA ALA A 79 -1.57 -18.23 5.94
C ALA A 79 -0.36 -18.48 6.86
N GLY A 80 -0.39 -18.02 8.11
CA GLY A 80 0.63 -18.27 9.11
C GLY A 80 1.79 -17.28 9.14
N TYR A 81 1.71 -16.18 8.39
CA TYR A 81 2.73 -15.11 8.44
C TYR A 81 2.54 -14.21 9.66
N GLY A 82 3.66 -13.68 10.17
CA GLY A 82 3.66 -12.43 10.91
C GLY A 82 3.61 -11.26 9.92
N VAL A 83 2.70 -10.32 10.12
CA VAL A 83 2.53 -9.18 9.21
C VAL A 83 2.86 -7.88 9.94
N CYS A 84 3.85 -7.15 9.44
CA CYS A 84 4.09 -5.76 9.75
C CYS A 84 3.25 -4.91 8.77
N PHE A 85 2.23 -4.23 9.28
CA PHE A 85 1.26 -3.50 8.48
C PHE A 85 1.49 -2.00 8.60
N LEU A 86 2.20 -1.42 7.62
CA LEU A 86 2.45 0.00 7.52
C LEU A 86 1.29 0.66 6.78
N HIS A 87 0.44 1.39 7.48
CA HIS A 87 -0.80 1.89 6.89
C HIS A 87 -1.02 3.38 7.15
N ARG A 88 -1.68 4.02 6.19
CA ARG A 88 -2.09 5.40 6.37
C ARG A 88 -3.20 5.50 7.41
N ALA A 89 -3.13 6.52 8.28
CA ALA A 89 -4.23 6.97 9.12
C ALA A 89 -5.52 7.11 8.27
N ARG A 90 -6.66 6.68 8.78
CA ARG A 90 -7.96 6.69 8.12
C ARG A 90 -8.10 5.76 6.89
N SER A 91 -7.08 4.98 6.53
CA SER A 91 -7.25 3.91 5.55
C SER A 91 -7.93 2.69 6.19
N VAL A 92 -8.47 1.82 5.34
CA VAL A 92 -9.13 0.61 5.81
C VAL A 92 -8.13 -0.29 6.53
N PHE A 93 -8.49 -0.71 7.74
CA PHE A 93 -7.69 -1.60 8.57
C PHE A 93 -8.11 -3.07 8.39
N PRO A 94 -7.18 -4.06 8.50
CA PRO A 94 -7.52 -5.48 8.45
C PRO A 94 -8.65 -5.82 9.42
N TRP A 95 -9.56 -6.67 8.98
CA TRP A 95 -10.82 -7.07 9.64
C TRP A 95 -11.81 -5.93 9.89
N ALA A 96 -11.38 -4.68 10.13
CA ALA A 96 -12.29 -3.54 10.28
C ALA A 96 -13.05 -3.22 8.98
N ARG A 97 -12.57 -3.68 7.82
CA ARG A 97 -13.27 -3.55 6.53
C ARG A 97 -14.57 -4.36 6.45
N ALA A 98 -14.79 -5.31 7.36
CA ALA A 98 -16.03 -6.04 7.51
C ALA A 98 -17.06 -5.29 8.36
N LEU A 99 -16.64 -4.24 9.08
CA LEU A 99 -17.53 -3.37 9.84
C LEU A 99 -18.35 -2.47 8.89
N PRO A 100 -19.56 -2.10 9.28
CA PRO A 100 -20.32 -1.07 8.58
C PRO A 100 -19.51 0.24 8.52
N PRO A 101 -19.65 1.03 7.44
CA PRO A 101 -18.95 2.30 7.33
C PRO A 101 -19.35 3.26 8.46
N HIS A 102 -18.45 4.19 8.79
CA HIS A 102 -18.71 5.21 9.79
C HIS A 102 -20.01 6.00 9.46
N GLY A 103 -20.79 6.30 10.50
CA GLY A 103 -22.07 7.00 10.39
C GLY A 103 -23.24 6.14 10.86
N PRO A 104 -24.47 6.39 10.34
CA PRO A 104 -25.68 5.68 10.79
C PRO A 104 -25.56 4.17 10.72
N ALA A 105 -25.00 3.62 9.65
CA ALA A 105 -24.88 2.17 9.47
C ALA A 105 -24.07 1.48 10.59
N LEU A 106 -23.03 2.13 11.11
CA LEU A 106 -22.28 1.62 12.27
C LEU A 106 -23.12 1.67 13.54
N LEU A 107 -23.85 2.76 13.76
CA LEU A 107 -24.71 2.90 14.95
C LEU A 107 -25.88 1.91 14.90
N ASP A 108 -26.47 1.69 13.74
CA ASP A 108 -27.55 0.72 13.53
C ASP A 108 -27.09 -0.75 13.71
N ALA A 109 -25.80 -1.00 13.55
CA ALA A 109 -25.20 -2.31 13.81
C ALA A 109 -25.01 -2.61 15.31
N LEU A 110 -25.25 -1.65 16.19
CA LEU A 110 -25.12 -1.76 17.63
C LEU A 110 -26.48 -1.62 18.31
N ARG A 111 -26.65 -2.24 19.46
CA ARG A 111 -27.85 -2.13 20.31
C ARG A 111 -27.44 -1.96 21.76
N LEU A 112 -28.20 -1.14 22.46
CA LEU A 112 -28.09 -1.02 23.91
C LEU A 112 -28.74 -2.22 24.59
N ILE A 113 -28.08 -2.77 25.57
CA ILE A 113 -28.65 -3.73 26.52
C ILE A 113 -28.99 -2.94 27.79
N PRO A 114 -30.29 -2.85 28.15
CA PRO A 114 -30.68 -2.21 29.41
C PRO A 114 -30.09 -2.94 30.62
N GLY A 115 -29.62 -2.20 31.58
CA GLY A 115 -29.12 -2.74 32.85
C GLY A 115 -28.15 -1.78 33.56
N PRO A 116 -27.91 -1.96 34.87
CA PRO A 116 -26.81 -1.31 35.59
C PRO A 116 -25.56 -2.22 35.69
N PRO A 117 -24.43 -1.96 35.00
CA PRO A 117 -24.24 -0.92 34.00
C PRO A 117 -24.89 -1.29 32.64
N PRO A 118 -25.26 -0.31 31.81
CA PRO A 118 -25.77 -0.59 30.48
C PRO A 118 -24.69 -1.22 29.62
N GLY A 119 -25.08 -2.21 28.81
CA GLY A 119 -24.18 -2.88 27.87
C GLY A 119 -24.43 -2.46 26.42
N VAL A 120 -23.52 -2.86 25.54
CA VAL A 120 -23.67 -2.72 24.10
C VAL A 120 -23.51 -4.10 23.45
N THR A 121 -24.36 -4.43 22.51
CA THR A 121 -24.27 -5.66 21.71
C THR A 121 -24.45 -5.35 20.22
N ALA A 122 -24.03 -6.29 19.36
CA ALA A 122 -24.26 -6.16 17.93
C ALA A 122 -25.73 -6.49 17.59
N ALA A 123 -26.29 -5.76 16.63
CA ALA A 123 -27.59 -6.08 16.07
C ALA A 123 -27.55 -7.48 15.41
N PRO A 124 -28.61 -8.31 15.51
CA PRO A 124 -28.60 -9.67 14.96
C PRO A 124 -28.24 -9.73 13.47
N ALA A 125 -28.69 -8.77 12.67
CA ALA A 125 -28.39 -8.68 11.24
C ALA A 125 -26.91 -8.42 10.93
N ALA A 126 -26.16 -7.81 11.86
CA ALA A 126 -24.74 -7.52 11.69
C ALA A 126 -23.84 -8.69 12.14
N LEU A 127 -24.34 -9.59 12.98
CA LEU A 127 -23.55 -10.68 13.56
C LEU A 127 -22.85 -11.59 12.54
N PRO A 128 -23.50 -12.01 11.41
CA PRO A 128 -22.84 -12.88 10.43
C PRO A 128 -21.55 -12.30 9.86
N THR A 129 -21.46 -10.98 9.73
CA THR A 129 -20.28 -10.28 9.20
C THR A 129 -19.28 -9.93 10.31
N LEU A 130 -19.76 -9.47 11.45
CA LEU A 130 -18.91 -8.99 12.54
C LEU A 130 -18.20 -10.10 13.30
N LEU A 131 -18.89 -11.21 13.61
CA LEU A 131 -18.33 -12.27 14.44
C LEU A 131 -17.07 -12.93 13.82
N PRO A 132 -17.06 -13.32 12.54
CA PRO A 132 -15.87 -13.90 11.92
C PRO A 132 -14.70 -12.92 11.95
N ALA A 133 -14.93 -11.65 11.57
CA ALA A 133 -13.91 -10.62 11.54
C ALA A 133 -13.31 -10.36 12.94
N LEU A 134 -14.15 -10.23 13.96
CA LEU A 134 -13.72 -10.00 15.34
C LEU A 134 -12.93 -11.18 15.90
N ARG A 135 -13.39 -12.41 15.67
CA ARG A 135 -12.67 -13.62 16.11
C ARG A 135 -11.28 -13.72 15.47
N GLU A 136 -11.18 -13.46 14.17
CA GLU A 136 -9.89 -13.49 13.47
C GLU A 136 -8.94 -12.38 13.98
N TYR A 137 -9.46 -11.17 14.16
CA TYR A 137 -8.69 -10.06 14.73
C TYR A 137 -8.15 -10.39 16.13
N GLN A 138 -9.03 -10.88 17.03
CA GLN A 138 -8.63 -11.27 18.37
C GLN A 138 -7.58 -12.38 18.38
N ARG A 139 -7.75 -13.39 17.52
CA ARG A 139 -6.77 -14.47 17.34
C ARG A 139 -5.42 -13.95 16.83
N ALA A 140 -5.43 -13.08 15.83
CA ALA A 140 -4.23 -12.49 15.28
C ALA A 140 -3.49 -11.62 16.32
N THR A 141 -4.23 -10.84 17.11
CA THR A 141 -3.71 -9.99 18.17
C THR A 141 -3.12 -10.82 19.32
N ALA A 142 -3.85 -11.81 19.81
CA ALA A 142 -3.38 -12.70 20.88
C ALA A 142 -2.12 -13.49 20.45
N ALA A 143 -2.04 -13.86 19.18
CA ALA A 143 -0.87 -14.52 18.63
C ALA A 143 0.30 -13.56 18.32
N GLY A 144 0.12 -12.25 18.47
CA GLY A 144 1.09 -11.22 18.08
C GLY A 144 1.44 -11.26 16.58
N ALA A 145 0.52 -11.78 15.74
CA ALA A 145 0.79 -11.99 14.31
C ALA A 145 0.69 -10.72 13.48
N LEU A 146 0.13 -9.64 13.99
CA LEU A 146 0.02 -8.33 13.34
C LEU A 146 0.73 -7.27 14.18
N LEU A 147 1.66 -6.56 13.56
CA LEU A 147 2.23 -5.31 14.06
C LEU A 147 1.76 -4.17 13.14
N ALA A 148 0.90 -3.30 13.63
CA ALA A 148 0.46 -2.13 12.89
C ALA A 148 1.34 -0.91 13.17
N ILE A 149 1.70 -0.19 12.09
CA ILE A 149 2.45 1.07 12.14
C ILE A 149 1.67 2.06 11.27
N GLU A 150 1.25 3.16 11.88
CA GLU A 150 0.47 4.19 11.22
C GLU A 150 1.37 5.29 10.67
N PHE A 151 1.02 5.83 9.51
CA PHE A 151 1.60 7.04 8.94
C PHE A 151 0.51 7.98 8.43
N THR A 152 0.85 9.26 8.27
CA THR A 152 -0.06 10.28 7.74
C THR A 152 0.46 10.84 6.42
N GLY A 153 1.65 11.40 6.43
CA GLY A 153 2.26 12.08 5.29
C GLY A 153 3.27 11.24 4.52
N LEU A 154 3.68 11.77 3.36
CA LEU A 154 4.67 11.11 2.51
C LEU A 154 6.03 10.97 3.20
N VAL A 155 6.52 12.02 3.85
CA VAL A 155 7.84 12.03 4.51
C VAL A 155 7.90 10.98 5.61
N GLU A 156 6.88 10.94 6.46
CA GLU A 156 6.71 9.94 7.50
C GLU A 156 6.65 8.51 6.94
N TYR A 157 5.85 8.30 5.87
CA TYR A 157 5.80 7.01 5.17
C TYR A 157 7.17 6.53 4.71
N LEU A 158 7.97 7.41 4.09
CA LEU A 158 9.27 7.05 3.55
C LEU A 158 10.26 6.67 4.66
N ALA A 159 10.27 7.42 5.77
CA ALA A 159 11.11 7.14 6.92
C ALA A 159 10.74 5.82 7.61
N LEU A 160 9.44 5.59 7.84
CA LEU A 160 8.93 4.36 8.46
C LEU A 160 9.09 3.14 7.56
N LEU A 161 8.91 3.29 6.25
CA LEU A 161 9.16 2.22 5.28
C LEU A 161 10.63 1.77 5.32
N ARG A 162 11.57 2.73 5.32
CA ARG A 162 13.00 2.46 5.42
C ARG A 162 13.34 1.73 6.72
N ALA A 163 12.85 2.22 7.86
CA ALA A 163 13.08 1.63 9.17
C ALA A 163 12.52 0.20 9.25
N ALA A 164 11.27 0.00 8.82
CA ALA A 164 10.65 -1.31 8.82
C ALA A 164 11.37 -2.30 7.88
N ALA A 165 11.72 -1.87 6.66
CA ALA A 165 12.42 -2.71 5.70
C ALA A 165 13.79 -3.16 6.24
N ARG A 166 14.59 -2.25 6.79
CA ARG A 166 15.90 -2.57 7.40
C ARG A 166 15.77 -3.48 8.62
N ALA A 167 14.79 -3.24 9.46
CA ALA A 167 14.54 -4.09 10.64
C ALA A 167 14.12 -5.51 10.27
N LEU A 168 13.45 -5.69 9.15
CA LEU A 168 12.95 -6.97 8.65
C LEU A 168 13.93 -7.67 7.68
N ALA A 169 14.88 -6.96 7.10
CA ALA A 169 15.81 -7.47 6.08
C ALA A 169 16.44 -8.84 6.41
N PRO A 170 16.80 -9.14 7.67
CA PRO A 170 17.35 -10.46 8.02
C PRO A 170 16.33 -11.59 7.99
N LEU A 171 15.01 -11.31 7.90
CA LEU A 171 13.95 -12.27 8.20
C LEU A 171 12.79 -12.28 7.18
N ALA A 172 12.76 -11.37 6.20
CA ALA A 172 11.49 -11.04 5.55
C ALA A 172 11.46 -11.14 4.03
N ALA A 173 10.29 -11.58 3.54
CA ALA A 173 9.75 -11.14 2.25
C ALA A 173 9.06 -9.78 2.45
N VAL A 174 9.45 -8.78 1.68
CA VAL A 174 8.82 -7.46 1.69
C VAL A 174 7.84 -7.39 0.53
N SER A 175 6.56 -7.16 0.84
CA SER A 175 5.53 -6.84 -0.15
C SER A 175 5.26 -5.35 -0.10
N ASP A 176 5.68 -4.62 -1.14
CA ASP A 176 5.43 -3.19 -1.24
C ASP A 176 4.15 -2.94 -2.06
N PHE A 177 3.09 -2.53 -1.37
CA PHE A 177 1.81 -2.15 -1.98
C PHE A 177 1.77 -0.65 -2.26
N TYR A 178 2.68 -0.16 -3.09
CA TYR A 178 2.68 1.24 -3.47
C TYR A 178 1.86 1.45 -4.75
N ILE A 179 0.79 2.25 -4.65
CA ILE A 179 0.04 2.76 -5.79
C ILE A 179 0.31 4.25 -5.91
N PRO A 180 1.20 4.69 -6.79
CA PRO A 180 1.27 6.09 -7.15
C PRO A 180 0.09 6.39 -8.08
N VAL A 181 -0.94 7.00 -7.55
CA VAL A 181 -1.98 7.62 -8.38
C VAL A 181 -1.57 9.07 -8.59
N SER A 182 -0.96 9.37 -9.72
CA SER A 182 -0.77 10.75 -10.15
C SER A 182 -2.01 11.21 -10.92
N GLU A 183 -2.39 12.42 -10.66
CA GLU A 183 -3.43 13.27 -11.26
C GLU A 183 -3.90 12.88 -12.65
N MET A 184 -5.21 12.86 -12.85
CA MET A 184 -5.89 12.41 -14.04
C MET A 184 -5.92 13.47 -15.15
N PRO A 185 -5.43 13.11 -16.34
CA PRO A 185 -6.24 13.10 -17.55
C PRO A 185 -6.97 11.75 -17.66
N GLU A 186 -7.87 11.60 -18.58
CA GLU A 186 -8.66 10.38 -18.82
C GLU A 186 -7.85 9.07 -18.75
N HIS A 187 -6.54 9.17 -19.00
CA HIS A 187 -5.54 8.11 -18.83
C HIS A 187 -4.41 8.54 -17.89
N LYS A 188 -3.84 7.57 -17.17
CA LYS A 188 -2.74 7.76 -16.23
C LYS A 188 -1.54 8.46 -16.89
N ILE A 189 -1.09 9.60 -16.32
CA ILE A 189 0.12 10.28 -16.77
C ILE A 189 1.34 9.37 -16.55
N GLN A 190 2.08 9.11 -17.64
CA GLN A 190 3.31 8.33 -17.57
C GLN A 190 4.47 9.25 -17.17
N SER A 191 5.15 8.96 -16.07
CA SER A 191 6.27 9.75 -15.58
C SER A 191 7.50 9.79 -16.53
N SER A 192 7.50 8.95 -17.57
CA SER A 192 8.53 8.88 -18.60
C SER A 192 8.30 9.85 -19.78
N GLU A 193 7.07 10.36 -19.95
CA GLU A 193 6.68 11.14 -21.13
C GLU A 193 6.82 12.65 -20.94
N GLY A 194 7.19 13.10 -19.74
CA GLY A 194 7.27 14.51 -19.41
C GLY A 194 5.87 15.14 -19.24
N PRO A 195 5.78 16.44 -19.04
CA PRO A 195 4.51 17.12 -18.83
C PRO A 195 3.68 17.19 -20.10
N LEU A 196 2.38 16.92 -19.97
CA LEU A 196 1.42 16.96 -21.08
C LEU A 196 0.98 18.41 -21.39
N GLN A 197 0.86 18.73 -22.68
CA GLN A 197 0.13 19.90 -23.16
C GLN A 197 -1.26 19.46 -23.58
N GLY A 198 -2.28 19.94 -22.89
CA GLY A 198 -3.65 19.86 -23.38
C GLY A 198 -4.07 21.17 -24.08
N PRO A 199 -5.09 21.16 -24.97
CA PRO A 199 -5.67 22.39 -25.47
C PRO A 199 -6.24 23.17 -24.27
N SER A 200 -5.93 24.45 -24.21
CA SER A 200 -6.36 25.37 -23.20
C SER A 200 -7.87 25.65 -23.34
N PRO A 201 -8.75 25.13 -22.50
CA PRO A 201 -10.01 25.81 -22.24
C PRO A 201 -9.66 27.07 -21.46
N GLU A 202 -10.34 28.13 -21.65
CA GLU A 202 -10.02 29.48 -21.14
C GLU A 202 -9.79 29.60 -19.61
N ASN A 203 -9.87 28.50 -18.86
CA ASN A 203 -9.72 28.43 -17.40
C ASN A 203 -8.77 27.32 -16.88
N TRP A 204 -8.01 26.63 -17.77
CA TRP A 204 -7.06 25.59 -17.40
C TRP A 204 -5.72 25.80 -18.09
N LEU A 205 -4.69 26.10 -17.35
CA LEU A 205 -3.35 26.27 -17.89
C LEU A 205 -2.47 25.11 -17.48
N TRP A 206 -2.16 24.24 -18.46
CA TRP A 206 -1.14 23.22 -18.35
C TRP A 206 0.14 23.71 -19.04
N ILE A 207 1.22 23.84 -18.31
CA ILE A 207 2.50 24.29 -18.87
C ILE A 207 3.50 23.14 -18.83
N LYS A 208 4.05 22.80 -19.99
CA LYS A 208 5.22 21.90 -20.06
C LYS A 208 6.45 22.59 -19.50
N PRO A 209 7.18 22.01 -18.53
CA PRO A 209 8.52 22.46 -18.23
C PRO A 209 9.47 22.07 -19.36
N GLY A 210 10.46 22.94 -19.63
CA GLY A 210 11.53 22.63 -20.59
C GLY A 210 12.33 21.40 -20.18
N LYS A 211 13.10 20.84 -21.15
CA LYS A 211 13.80 19.55 -21.04
C LYS A 211 14.76 19.38 -19.82
N ALA A 212 15.04 20.44 -19.06
CA ALA A 212 15.98 20.44 -17.96
C ALA A 212 15.34 20.39 -16.55
N ALA A 213 14.02 20.59 -16.41
CA ALA A 213 13.37 20.66 -15.11
C ALA A 213 12.30 19.58 -14.99
N LYS A 214 12.52 18.59 -14.13
CA LYS A 214 11.52 17.56 -13.75
C LYS A 214 10.54 18.13 -12.72
N GLN A 215 9.89 19.26 -13.05
CA GLN A 215 8.95 19.95 -12.18
C GLN A 215 7.56 19.95 -12.84
N TRP A 216 6.52 19.69 -12.05
CA TRP A 216 5.12 19.74 -12.46
C TRP A 216 4.50 21.04 -11.97
N LEU A 217 3.76 21.70 -12.85
CA LEU A 217 3.01 22.91 -12.50
C LEU A 217 1.51 22.59 -12.57
N VAL A 218 0.81 22.65 -11.45
CA VAL A 218 -0.65 22.59 -11.39
C VAL A 218 -1.20 23.98 -11.15
N CYS A 219 -2.11 24.42 -12.00
CA CYS A 219 -2.82 25.68 -11.82
C CYS A 219 -4.26 25.40 -11.36
N VAL A 220 -4.61 25.79 -10.15
CA VAL A 220 -5.97 25.70 -9.63
C VAL A 220 -6.67 27.03 -9.81
N VAL A 221 -7.80 27.00 -10.49
CA VAL A 221 -8.56 28.18 -10.90
C VAL A 221 -9.31 28.79 -9.72
N ARG A 222 -8.90 29.91 -9.34
CA ARG A 222 -9.43 31.19 -8.85
C ARG A 222 -8.31 31.91 -8.10
N GLY A 223 -7.63 32.78 -8.86
CA GLY A 223 -6.43 33.46 -8.38
C GLY A 223 -5.17 32.65 -8.75
N ASN A 224 -4.20 33.33 -9.31
CA ASN A 224 -2.95 32.81 -9.92
C ASN A 224 -2.06 31.97 -8.97
N MET A 225 -2.60 30.90 -8.36
CA MET A 225 -1.79 30.02 -7.54
C MET A 225 -1.12 28.97 -8.43
N ARG A 226 0.19 29.08 -8.57
CA ARG A 226 1.03 28.09 -9.25
C ARG A 226 1.65 27.18 -8.20
N ILE A 227 1.39 25.86 -8.30
CA ILE A 227 1.99 24.87 -7.42
C ILE A 227 3.04 24.12 -8.24
N THR A 228 4.31 24.26 -7.86
CA THR A 228 5.41 23.50 -8.47
C THR A 228 5.62 22.24 -7.68
N MET A 229 5.39 21.08 -8.31
CA MET A 229 5.59 19.77 -7.67
C MET A 229 6.88 19.12 -8.15
N LYS A 230 7.62 18.53 -7.23
CA LYS A 230 8.77 17.67 -7.53
C LYS A 230 8.32 16.22 -7.60
N MET A 231 9.00 15.41 -8.41
CA MET A 231 8.76 13.96 -8.41
C MET A 231 9.11 13.36 -7.04
N VAL A 232 8.22 12.52 -6.52
CA VAL A 232 8.52 11.71 -5.32
C VAL A 232 9.65 10.74 -5.66
N PRO A 233 10.68 10.62 -4.80
CA PRO A 233 11.73 9.62 -4.97
C PRO A 233 11.13 8.21 -5.10
N LYS A 234 11.65 7.41 -6.05
CA LYS A 234 11.15 6.05 -6.29
C LYS A 234 11.81 5.07 -5.33
N MET A 235 11.18 4.81 -4.21
CA MET A 235 11.72 4.04 -3.10
C MET A 235 11.88 2.54 -3.36
N LEU A 236 11.27 2.00 -4.42
CA LEU A 236 11.43 0.59 -4.78
C LEU A 236 12.90 0.24 -5.12
N SER A 237 13.64 1.18 -5.71
CA SER A 237 15.06 0.97 -6.02
C SER A 237 15.94 0.85 -4.77
N PRO A 238 15.95 1.80 -3.82
CA PRO A 238 16.70 1.63 -2.58
C PRO A 238 16.16 0.48 -1.71
N LEU A 239 14.86 0.23 -1.71
CA LEU A 239 14.29 -0.91 -1.00
C LEU A 239 14.92 -2.24 -1.44
N VAL A 240 14.97 -2.48 -2.76
CA VAL A 240 15.47 -3.74 -3.32
C VAL A 240 16.99 -3.86 -3.23
N ARG A 241 17.74 -2.74 -3.41
CA ARG A 241 19.21 -2.79 -3.47
C ARG A 241 19.89 -2.61 -2.12
N ASP A 242 19.32 -1.74 -1.27
CA ASP A 242 20.05 -1.21 -0.13
C ASP A 242 19.38 -1.57 1.22
N TRP A 243 18.05 -1.56 1.29
CA TRP A 243 17.35 -1.75 2.57
C TRP A 243 17.00 -3.20 2.86
N ALA A 244 16.61 -3.96 1.85
CA ALA A 244 16.21 -5.36 1.99
C ALA A 244 16.60 -6.18 0.74
N PRO A 245 17.91 -6.30 0.40
CA PRO A 245 18.39 -6.96 -0.82
C PRO A 245 18.05 -8.46 -0.87
N GLU A 246 17.86 -9.08 0.28
CA GLU A 246 17.53 -10.49 0.40
C GLU A 246 16.02 -10.78 0.42
N ALA A 247 15.19 -9.75 0.41
CA ALA A 247 13.75 -9.91 0.50
C ALA A 247 13.12 -10.36 -0.82
N PHE A 248 12.01 -11.09 -0.73
CA PHE A 248 11.11 -11.35 -1.84
C PHE A 248 10.17 -10.16 -2.00
N VAL A 249 10.43 -9.31 -3.01
CA VAL A 249 9.72 -8.04 -3.19
C VAL A 249 8.65 -8.17 -4.25
N ILE A 250 7.46 -7.71 -3.92
CA ILE A 250 6.27 -7.69 -4.77
C ILE A 250 5.78 -6.26 -4.91
N SER A 251 5.55 -5.79 -6.12
CA SER A 251 4.95 -4.49 -6.37
C SER A 251 3.60 -4.61 -7.07
N PHE A 252 2.73 -3.61 -6.88
CA PHE A 252 1.45 -3.51 -7.57
C PHE A 252 1.53 -2.45 -8.66
N LYS A 253 1.10 -2.82 -9.86
CA LYS A 253 1.01 -1.92 -10.99
C LYS A 253 -0.44 -1.73 -11.39
N LEU A 254 -0.94 -0.51 -11.27
CA LEU A 254 -2.28 -0.13 -11.70
C LEU A 254 -2.19 0.73 -12.95
N GLU A 255 -2.91 0.36 -14.00
CA GLU A 255 -3.08 1.14 -15.22
C GLU A 255 -4.57 1.29 -15.55
N THR A 256 -4.89 2.34 -16.28
CA THR A 256 -6.22 2.54 -16.87
C THR A 256 -6.28 2.00 -18.29
N ASP A 257 -5.13 1.95 -18.98
CA ASP A 257 -4.99 1.40 -20.31
C ASP A 257 -4.42 -0.04 -20.25
N PRO A 258 -5.20 -1.06 -20.66
CA PRO A 258 -4.74 -2.45 -20.65
C PRO A 258 -3.55 -2.70 -21.58
N GLN A 259 -3.41 -1.92 -22.67
CA GLN A 259 -2.40 -2.15 -23.70
C GLN A 259 -0.98 -1.92 -23.18
N ILE A 260 -0.80 -0.95 -22.29
CA ILE A 260 0.52 -0.61 -21.74
C ILE A 260 0.86 -1.38 -20.44
N LEU A 261 -0.10 -2.09 -19.85
CA LEU A 261 0.03 -2.70 -18.52
C LEU A 261 1.21 -3.68 -18.44
N LEU A 262 1.30 -4.60 -19.38
CA LEU A 262 2.35 -5.64 -19.38
C LEU A 262 3.73 -5.05 -19.63
N ASP A 263 3.87 -4.14 -20.60
CA ASP A 263 5.15 -3.50 -20.90
C ASP A 263 5.65 -2.67 -19.72
N LYS A 264 4.75 -1.91 -19.08
CA LYS A 264 5.09 -1.16 -17.86
C LYS A 264 5.46 -2.06 -16.68
N SER A 265 4.85 -3.23 -16.58
CA SER A 265 5.17 -4.22 -15.55
C SER A 265 6.54 -4.85 -15.78
N ARG A 266 6.88 -5.23 -17.01
CA ARG A 266 8.20 -5.72 -17.39
C ARG A 266 9.28 -4.67 -17.17
N GLN A 267 9.06 -3.44 -17.63
CA GLN A 267 9.97 -2.31 -17.38
C GLN A 267 10.24 -2.09 -15.89
N ALA A 268 9.23 -2.29 -15.02
CA ALA A 268 9.42 -2.19 -13.59
C ALA A 268 10.31 -3.31 -13.05
N LEU A 269 10.11 -4.56 -13.49
CA LEU A 269 10.97 -5.70 -13.13
C LEU A 269 12.42 -5.49 -13.57
N GLU A 270 12.63 -5.04 -14.81
CA GLU A 270 13.96 -4.74 -15.34
C GLU A 270 14.64 -3.60 -14.58
N LYS A 271 13.89 -2.53 -14.30
CA LYS A 271 14.44 -1.33 -13.66
C LYS A 271 14.78 -1.55 -12.20
N TYR A 272 13.89 -2.20 -11.43
CA TYR A 272 14.01 -2.32 -9.98
C TYR A 272 14.54 -3.67 -9.52
N GLN A 273 14.62 -4.66 -10.43
CA GLN A 273 15.19 -5.98 -10.16
C GLN A 273 14.50 -6.76 -9.04
N HIS A 274 13.23 -6.48 -8.75
CA HIS A 274 12.41 -7.24 -7.80
C HIS A 274 11.76 -8.47 -8.45
N GLN A 275 11.07 -9.31 -7.67
CA GLN A 275 10.67 -10.65 -8.12
C GLN A 275 9.35 -10.66 -8.85
N VAL A 276 8.36 -9.88 -8.39
CA VAL A 276 6.98 -9.97 -8.90
C VAL A 276 6.33 -8.61 -9.04
N VAL A 277 5.58 -8.44 -10.15
CA VAL A 277 4.61 -7.36 -10.31
C VAL A 277 3.21 -7.95 -10.38
N VAL A 278 2.30 -7.50 -9.53
CA VAL A 278 0.86 -7.76 -9.63
C VAL A 278 0.25 -6.65 -10.47
N ALA A 279 0.04 -6.94 -11.74
CA ALA A 279 -0.45 -6.02 -12.75
C ALA A 279 -1.99 -6.03 -12.79
N ASN A 280 -2.63 -4.87 -12.72
CA ASN A 280 -4.08 -4.76 -12.75
C ASN A 280 -4.59 -3.51 -13.49
N VAL A 281 -5.74 -3.65 -14.12
CA VAL A 281 -6.49 -2.56 -14.75
C VAL A 281 -7.48 -2.00 -13.74
N LEU A 282 -7.68 -0.69 -13.75
CA LEU A 282 -8.53 0.01 -12.77
C LEU A 282 -9.95 -0.58 -12.69
N GLU A 283 -10.57 -0.85 -13.84
CA GLU A 283 -11.95 -1.33 -13.94
C GLU A 283 -12.11 -2.75 -13.38
N SER A 284 -11.18 -3.66 -13.73
CA SER A 284 -11.25 -5.09 -13.38
C SER A 284 -10.44 -5.47 -12.15
N ARG A 285 -9.77 -4.53 -11.48
CA ARG A 285 -8.83 -4.81 -10.39
C ARG A 285 -9.37 -5.62 -9.21
N ARG A 286 -10.71 -5.71 -9.07
CA ARG A 286 -11.36 -6.47 -8.00
C ARG A 286 -11.56 -7.94 -8.33
N THR A 287 -11.57 -8.27 -9.62
CA THR A 287 -11.91 -9.62 -10.12
C THR A 287 -10.78 -10.26 -10.91
N SER A 288 -9.84 -9.47 -11.44
CA SER A 288 -8.75 -10.01 -12.25
C SER A 288 -7.44 -9.24 -12.05
N VAL A 289 -6.32 -9.97 -12.12
CA VAL A 289 -4.95 -9.44 -12.12
C VAL A 289 -4.07 -10.33 -12.98
N ILE A 290 -2.89 -9.84 -13.38
CA ILE A 290 -1.86 -10.64 -14.02
C ILE A 290 -0.62 -10.61 -13.12
N ILE A 291 -0.16 -11.77 -12.69
CA ILE A 291 1.12 -11.89 -12.01
C ILE A 291 2.22 -11.93 -13.05
N VAL A 292 3.12 -10.96 -13.00
CA VAL A 292 4.24 -10.84 -13.93
C VAL A 292 5.54 -11.09 -13.18
N THR A 293 6.32 -12.06 -13.66
CA THR A 293 7.69 -12.32 -13.22
C THR A 293 8.65 -12.08 -14.38
N ARG A 294 9.95 -12.31 -14.22
CA ARG A 294 10.91 -12.22 -15.35
C ARG A 294 10.57 -13.21 -16.45
N ASP A 295 10.14 -14.42 -16.06
CA ASP A 295 10.03 -15.56 -16.96
C ASP A 295 8.59 -15.93 -17.32
N SER A 296 7.60 -15.36 -16.63
CA SER A 296 6.20 -15.78 -16.77
C SER A 296 5.19 -14.65 -16.60
N GLN A 297 3.99 -14.91 -17.12
CA GLN A 297 2.79 -14.12 -16.90
C GLN A 297 1.65 -15.06 -16.59
N THR A 298 1.09 -14.92 -15.40
CA THR A 298 0.01 -15.78 -14.92
C THR A 298 -1.24 -14.94 -14.66
N PRO A 299 -2.28 -15.04 -15.48
CA PRO A 299 -3.55 -14.37 -15.21
C PRO A 299 -4.26 -15.08 -14.04
N LEU A 300 -4.80 -14.30 -13.13
CA LEU A 300 -5.67 -14.73 -12.05
C LEU A 300 -6.99 -13.99 -12.16
N SER A 301 -8.10 -14.72 -12.15
CA SER A 301 -9.43 -14.14 -12.19
C SER A 301 -10.37 -14.91 -11.26
N LEU A 302 -11.40 -14.22 -10.80
CA LEU A 302 -12.52 -14.85 -10.09
C LEU A 302 -13.58 -15.29 -11.11
N SER A 303 -14.18 -16.47 -10.89
CA SER A 303 -15.38 -16.86 -11.60
C SER A 303 -16.61 -16.14 -11.03
N ASP A 304 -17.72 -16.16 -11.78
CA ASP A 304 -18.97 -15.55 -11.31
C ASP A 304 -19.48 -16.23 -10.03
N GLU A 305 -19.28 -17.55 -9.88
CA GLU A 305 -19.61 -18.29 -8.66
C GLU A 305 -18.75 -17.83 -7.47
N GLU A 306 -17.45 -17.64 -7.67
CA GLU A 306 -16.55 -17.17 -6.63
C GLU A 306 -16.89 -15.74 -6.19
N VAL A 307 -17.26 -14.89 -7.14
CA VAL A 307 -17.76 -13.53 -6.85
C VAL A 307 -19.06 -13.57 -6.05
N ALA A 308 -19.99 -14.44 -6.44
CA ALA A 308 -21.27 -14.62 -5.75
C ALA A 308 -21.09 -15.16 -4.31
N GLN A 309 -20.07 -15.98 -4.08
CA GLN A 309 -19.67 -16.46 -2.75
C GLN A 309 -18.90 -15.42 -1.93
N GLY A 310 -18.64 -14.22 -2.50
CA GLY A 310 -17.92 -13.15 -1.81
C GLY A 310 -16.40 -13.36 -1.74
N MET A 311 -15.84 -14.26 -2.58
CA MET A 311 -14.38 -14.42 -2.68
C MET A 311 -13.74 -13.13 -3.20
N GLU A 312 -12.58 -12.80 -2.69
CA GLU A 312 -11.78 -11.65 -3.15
C GLU A 312 -10.55 -12.11 -3.91
N ILE A 313 -10.16 -11.36 -4.94
CA ILE A 313 -9.01 -11.70 -5.80
C ILE A 313 -7.71 -11.81 -4.97
N GLU A 314 -7.62 -11.13 -3.84
CA GLU A 314 -6.50 -11.20 -2.91
C GLU A 314 -6.27 -12.61 -2.35
N GLU A 315 -7.29 -13.48 -2.33
CA GLU A 315 -7.11 -14.89 -1.95
C GLU A 315 -6.26 -15.63 -2.95
N LYS A 316 -6.56 -15.48 -4.23
CA LYS A 316 -5.76 -16.08 -5.31
C LYS A 316 -4.37 -15.47 -5.39
N ILE A 317 -4.26 -14.14 -5.24
CA ILE A 317 -2.98 -13.44 -5.22
C ILE A 317 -2.08 -13.99 -4.11
N VAL A 318 -2.55 -14.00 -2.87
CA VAL A 318 -1.74 -14.43 -1.72
C VAL A 318 -1.39 -15.91 -1.82
N SER A 319 -2.33 -16.77 -2.22
CA SER A 319 -2.05 -18.20 -2.43
C SER A 319 -0.95 -18.42 -3.46
N TYR A 320 -1.02 -17.74 -4.60
CA TYR A 320 0.02 -17.83 -5.63
C TYR A 320 1.38 -17.33 -5.13
N LEU A 321 1.40 -16.17 -4.47
CA LEU A 321 2.62 -15.54 -3.96
C LEU A 321 3.30 -16.35 -2.85
N GLN A 322 2.53 -17.09 -2.05
CA GLN A 322 3.09 -18.01 -1.06
C GLN A 322 3.93 -19.12 -1.72
N GLY A 323 3.44 -19.72 -2.80
CA GLY A 323 4.18 -20.68 -3.58
C GLY A 323 5.48 -20.11 -4.14
N GLN A 324 5.41 -18.90 -4.73
CA GLN A 324 6.58 -18.20 -5.25
C GLN A 324 7.60 -17.87 -4.15
N HIS A 325 7.12 -17.41 -2.99
CA HIS A 325 7.99 -17.11 -1.85
C HIS A 325 8.68 -18.39 -1.30
N THR A 326 7.94 -19.48 -1.22
CA THR A 326 8.52 -20.77 -0.81
C THR A 326 9.63 -21.21 -1.77
N ALA A 327 9.37 -21.19 -3.07
CA ALA A 327 10.37 -21.52 -4.09
C ALA A 327 11.59 -20.56 -4.06
N PHE A 328 11.38 -19.28 -3.72
CA PHE A 328 12.45 -18.31 -3.58
C PHE A 328 13.36 -18.63 -2.38
N ILE A 329 12.78 -19.03 -1.24
CA ILE A 329 13.54 -19.43 -0.05
C ILE A 329 14.35 -20.70 -0.35
N GLU A 330 13.73 -21.72 -0.95
CA GLU A 330 14.37 -22.99 -1.29
C GLU A 330 15.54 -22.86 -2.26
N LYS A 331 15.52 -21.86 -3.15
CA LYS A 331 16.63 -21.57 -4.07
C LYS A 331 17.82 -20.87 -3.38
N LYS A 332 17.62 -20.29 -2.21
CA LYS A 332 18.65 -19.56 -1.45
C LYS A 332 19.29 -20.38 -0.33
N GLY A 333 18.62 -21.42 0.14
CA GLY A 333 19.13 -22.36 1.15
C GLY A 333 19.80 -23.54 0.52
#